data_4e354ef2a48dd32e75a4aee2b5a6a39a
#
_entry.id   4e354ef2a48dd32e75a4aee2b5a6a39a
#
_cell.length_a   1.000
_cell.length_b   1.000
_cell.length_c   1.000
_cell.angle_alpha   90.00
_cell.angle_beta   90.00
_cell.angle_gamma   90.00
#
_symmetry.space_group_name_H-M   'P 1'
#
loop_
_entity.id
_entity.type
_entity.pdbx_description
1 polymer ?
#
loop_
_entity_poly.entity_id
_entity_poly.type
_entity_poly.pdbx_seq_one_letter_code
_entity_poly.pdbx_strand_id
1 'polypeptide(L)'
;MQIVLDAQDTQRLATFWAAALADRGYRLPTPPDGAPDWPTWLRAQGVPEEQWGAGFALDNDDPAQPRLYLQRVPEGKTTKNRVHLDLLAGGGAGVPLPEQEQRVDAAVERLVAAGAVLVERRTELGVHWAVLLDPEGNEFCA
;
A
#
# COMPACT_ATOMS: atom_id res chain seq x y z
N MET A 1 -1.62 14.56 -8.04
CA MET A 1 -0.77 14.48 -6.80
C MET A 1 -0.07 13.13 -6.80
N GLN A 2 1.13 13.02 -6.21
CA GLN A 2 1.82 11.75 -6.00
C GLN A 2 2.14 11.59 -4.51
N ILE A 3 1.93 10.39 -3.97
CA ILE A 3 2.37 9.98 -2.63
C ILE A 3 3.61 9.12 -2.83
N VAL A 4 4.70 9.44 -2.12
CA VAL A 4 5.94 8.65 -2.15
C VAL A 4 6.10 7.95 -0.81
N LEU A 5 6.33 6.64 -0.87
CA LEU A 5 6.65 5.81 0.29
C LEU A 5 8.10 5.32 0.14
N ASP A 6 8.93 5.63 1.11
CA ASP A 6 10.28 5.11 1.18
C ASP A 6 10.27 3.64 1.59
N ALA A 7 11.14 2.84 0.97
CA ALA A 7 11.21 1.40 1.18
C ALA A 7 12.63 0.87 0.98
N GLN A 8 12.99 -0.18 1.67
CA GLN A 8 14.20 -0.96 1.39
C GLN A 8 13.94 -1.96 0.25
N ASP A 9 12.73 -2.55 0.20
CA ASP A 9 12.26 -3.45 -0.86
C ASP A 9 11.00 -2.88 -1.53
N THR A 10 11.20 -2.07 -2.58
CA THR A 10 10.12 -1.40 -3.31
C THR A 10 9.15 -2.37 -3.97
N GLN A 11 9.62 -3.53 -4.43
CA GLN A 11 8.77 -4.53 -5.10
C GLN A 11 7.86 -5.24 -4.10
N ARG A 12 8.38 -5.64 -2.95
CA ARG A 12 7.60 -6.24 -1.86
C ARG A 12 6.53 -5.27 -1.37
N LEU A 13 6.92 -4.01 -1.14
CA LEU A 13 5.99 -2.98 -0.67
C LEU A 13 4.93 -2.65 -1.72
N ALA A 14 5.30 -2.58 -3.01
CA ALA A 14 4.35 -2.37 -4.11
C ALA A 14 3.34 -3.52 -4.22
N THR A 15 3.79 -4.77 -4.08
CA THR A 15 2.90 -5.95 -4.10
C THR A 15 1.87 -5.87 -2.96
N PHE A 16 2.30 -5.51 -1.77
CA PHE A 16 1.41 -5.31 -0.62
C PHE A 16 0.38 -4.21 -0.90
N TRP A 17 0.82 -3.01 -1.28
CA TRP A 17 -0.09 -1.88 -1.48
C TRP A 17 -1.03 -2.07 -2.68
N ALA A 18 -0.61 -2.79 -3.72
CA ALA A 18 -1.50 -3.19 -4.81
C ALA A 18 -2.63 -4.11 -4.32
N ALA A 19 -2.33 -5.08 -3.45
CA ALA A 19 -3.34 -5.95 -2.84
C ALA A 19 -4.22 -5.19 -1.82
N ALA A 20 -3.63 -4.30 -1.01
CA ALA A 20 -4.34 -3.52 0.00
C ALA A 20 -5.36 -2.54 -0.61
N LEU A 21 -5.05 -2.00 -1.79
CA LEU A 21 -5.84 -0.97 -2.47
C LEU A 21 -6.52 -1.48 -3.77
N ALA A 22 -6.60 -2.79 -3.95
CA ALA A 22 -7.21 -3.39 -5.16
C ALA A 22 -8.67 -2.96 -5.36
N ASP A 23 -9.43 -2.84 -4.27
CA ASP A 23 -10.82 -2.35 -4.26
C ASP A 23 -10.95 -0.87 -4.66
N ARG A 24 -9.84 -0.14 -4.71
CA ARG A 24 -9.74 1.27 -5.15
C ARG A 24 -9.10 1.41 -6.53
N GLY A 25 -8.93 0.31 -7.27
CA GLY A 25 -8.41 0.30 -8.62
C GLY A 25 -6.89 0.39 -8.73
N TYR A 26 -6.14 0.31 -7.62
CA TYR A 26 -4.67 0.25 -7.69
C TYR A 26 -4.19 -1.15 -8.06
N ARG A 27 -3.17 -1.22 -8.91
CA ARG A 27 -2.57 -2.47 -9.36
C ARG A 27 -1.08 -2.29 -9.68
N LEU A 28 -0.38 -3.41 -9.74
CA LEU A 28 0.98 -3.44 -10.27
C LEU A 28 0.94 -3.10 -11.77
N PRO A 29 1.83 -2.21 -12.24
CA PRO A 29 1.90 -1.85 -13.65
C PRO A 29 2.42 -3.03 -14.49
N THR A 30 1.91 -3.12 -15.71
CA THR A 30 2.45 -4.04 -16.72
C THR A 30 3.60 -3.38 -17.47
N PRO A 31 4.62 -4.16 -17.90
CA PRO A 31 5.69 -3.63 -18.73
C PRO A 31 5.13 -3.02 -20.02
N PRO A 32 5.69 -1.87 -20.47
CA PRO A 32 5.32 -1.25 -21.74
C PRO A 32 5.72 -2.10 -22.96
N ASP A 33 5.23 -1.69 -24.13
CA ASP A 33 5.66 -2.20 -25.45
C ASP A 33 5.51 -3.73 -25.63
N GLY A 34 4.61 -4.36 -24.83
CA GLY A 34 4.37 -5.80 -24.89
C GLY A 34 5.52 -6.67 -24.37
N ALA A 35 6.43 -6.09 -23.59
CA ALA A 35 7.50 -6.85 -22.95
C ALA A 35 6.92 -7.90 -21.97
N PRO A 36 7.50 -9.13 -21.92
CA PRO A 36 6.95 -10.20 -21.09
C PRO A 36 7.08 -9.93 -19.58
N ASP A 37 8.09 -9.16 -19.18
CA ASP A 37 8.36 -8.81 -17.80
C ASP A 37 9.20 -7.53 -17.69
N TRP A 38 9.24 -6.94 -16.50
CA TRP A 38 10.02 -5.73 -16.20
C TRP A 38 11.52 -5.91 -16.41
N PRO A 39 12.18 -7.02 -15.98
CA PRO A 39 13.58 -7.26 -16.26
C PRO A 39 13.94 -7.20 -17.75
N THR A 40 13.12 -7.83 -18.59
CA THR A 40 13.32 -7.83 -20.05
C THR A 40 13.20 -6.40 -20.62
N TRP A 41 12.19 -5.65 -20.20
CA TRP A 41 12.01 -4.27 -20.66
C TRP A 41 13.16 -3.35 -20.19
N LEU A 42 13.51 -3.41 -18.90
CA LEU A 42 14.60 -2.59 -18.33
C LEU A 42 15.95 -2.87 -19.00
N ARG A 43 16.24 -4.13 -19.26
CA ARG A 43 17.46 -4.53 -20.00
C ARG A 43 17.45 -3.96 -21.42
N ALA A 44 16.32 -3.98 -22.10
CA ALA A 44 16.18 -3.40 -23.44
C ALA A 44 16.35 -1.87 -23.44
N GLN A 45 15.99 -1.20 -22.33
CA GLN A 45 16.22 0.24 -22.13
C GLN A 45 17.66 0.58 -21.68
N GLY A 46 18.53 -0.42 -21.48
CA GLY A 46 19.90 -0.22 -21.02
C GLY A 46 20.01 0.19 -19.54
N VAL A 47 18.98 -0.07 -18.74
CA VAL A 47 19.01 0.21 -17.29
C VAL A 47 19.86 -0.84 -16.59
N PRO A 48 20.91 -0.43 -15.83
CA PRO A 48 21.73 -1.36 -15.05
C PRO A 48 20.91 -2.15 -14.03
N GLU A 49 21.24 -3.44 -13.82
CA GLU A 49 20.44 -4.32 -12.95
C GLU A 49 20.36 -3.84 -11.49
N GLU A 50 21.40 -3.19 -10.99
CA GLU A 50 21.43 -2.60 -9.64
C GLU A 50 20.42 -1.45 -9.45
N GLN A 51 19.88 -0.89 -10.55
CA GLN A 51 18.89 0.18 -10.53
C GLN A 51 17.44 -0.32 -10.70
N TRP A 52 17.21 -1.59 -11.02
CA TRP A 52 15.86 -2.10 -11.31
C TRP A 52 14.90 -2.00 -10.12
N GLY A 53 15.43 -2.03 -8.89
CA GLY A 53 14.66 -1.85 -7.67
C GLY A 53 14.69 -0.42 -7.11
N ALA A 54 15.19 0.57 -7.85
CA ALA A 54 15.30 1.95 -7.35
C ALA A 54 13.94 2.61 -7.08
N GLY A 55 12.91 2.20 -7.80
CA GLY A 55 11.56 2.69 -7.59
C GLY A 55 10.51 1.82 -8.26
N PHE A 56 9.29 1.90 -7.73
CA PHE A 56 8.13 1.21 -8.28
C PHE A 56 6.90 2.11 -8.17
N ALA A 57 6.03 2.12 -9.16
CA ALA A 57 4.78 2.87 -9.10
C ALA A 57 3.59 1.91 -9.14
N LEU A 58 2.49 2.28 -8.53
CA LEU A 58 1.21 1.61 -8.74
C LEU A 58 0.38 2.41 -9.74
N ASP A 59 -0.25 1.71 -10.68
CA ASP A 59 -1.23 2.26 -11.59
C ASP A 59 -2.60 2.32 -10.94
N ASN A 60 -3.41 3.31 -11.35
CA ASN A 60 -4.82 3.40 -11.04
C ASN A 60 -5.58 3.82 -12.30
N ASP A 61 -6.76 3.23 -12.51
CA ASP A 61 -7.59 3.54 -13.67
C ASP A 61 -8.27 4.91 -13.57
N ASP A 62 -8.44 5.44 -12.34
CA ASP A 62 -8.96 6.79 -12.09
C ASP A 62 -7.81 7.80 -11.99
N PRO A 63 -7.64 8.71 -12.97
CA PRO A 63 -6.58 9.71 -12.96
C PRO A 63 -6.73 10.76 -11.84
N ALA A 64 -7.88 10.82 -11.18
CA ALA A 64 -8.09 11.69 -10.02
C ALA A 64 -7.43 11.14 -8.76
N GLN A 65 -7.17 9.83 -8.70
CA GLN A 65 -6.47 9.21 -7.58
C GLN A 65 -4.99 9.60 -7.56
N PRO A 66 -4.39 9.77 -6.37
CA PRO A 66 -2.96 10.05 -6.27
C PRO A 66 -2.15 8.86 -6.79
N ARG A 67 -1.11 9.12 -7.57
CA ARG A 67 -0.13 8.10 -7.91
C ARG A 67 0.61 7.65 -6.65
N LEU A 68 0.76 6.37 -6.44
CA LEU A 68 1.63 5.82 -5.39
C LEU A 68 2.98 5.46 -6.02
N TYR A 69 4.05 5.95 -5.40
CA TYR A 69 5.42 5.65 -5.82
C TYR A 69 6.23 5.15 -4.62
N LEU A 70 6.85 4.00 -4.78
CA LEU A 70 7.73 3.38 -3.80
C LEU A 70 9.15 3.73 -4.19
N GLN A 71 9.88 4.41 -3.32
CA GLN A 71 11.24 4.86 -3.57
C GLN A 71 12.22 4.08 -2.70
N ARG A 72 13.24 3.50 -3.32
CA ARG A 72 14.27 2.79 -2.57
C ARG A 72 15.16 3.77 -1.81
N VAL A 73 15.28 3.53 -0.51
CA VAL A 73 16.17 4.24 0.39
C VAL A 73 16.99 3.24 1.21
N PRO A 74 18.23 3.58 1.62
CA PRO A 74 19.02 2.68 2.45
C PRO A 74 18.55 2.65 3.91
N GLU A 75 17.84 3.68 4.38
CA GLU A 75 17.37 3.81 5.76
C GLU A 75 16.15 2.94 6.00
N GLY A 76 16.18 2.13 7.06
CA GLY A 76 15.01 1.41 7.56
C GLY A 76 14.13 2.28 8.45
N LYS A 77 12.89 1.84 8.64
CA LYS A 77 11.92 2.48 9.54
C LYS A 77 12.39 2.42 11.01
N THR A 78 12.51 3.57 11.67
CA THR A 78 12.98 3.66 13.07
C THR A 78 12.04 4.43 14.00
N THR A 79 11.23 5.34 13.48
CA THR A 79 10.34 6.19 14.28
C THR A 79 8.92 6.13 13.76
N LYS A 80 7.94 6.56 14.60
CA LYS A 80 6.54 6.65 14.19
C LYS A 80 6.36 7.53 12.95
N ASN A 81 5.53 7.09 12.00
CA ASN A 81 5.14 7.88 10.84
C ASN A 81 4.50 9.20 11.27
N ARG A 82 4.81 10.26 10.56
CA ARG A 82 4.15 11.57 10.72
C ARG A 82 2.93 11.74 9.80
N VAL A 83 2.87 10.93 8.75
CA VAL A 83 1.74 10.79 7.83
C VAL A 83 1.46 9.30 7.71
N HIS A 84 0.21 8.90 7.78
CA HIS A 84 -0.23 7.54 7.49
C HIS A 84 -1.46 7.57 6.59
N LEU A 85 -1.71 6.46 5.92
CA LEU A 85 -2.87 6.28 5.06
C LEU A 85 -4.00 5.64 5.86
N ASP A 86 -5.22 6.18 5.75
CA ASP A 86 -6.42 5.61 6.36
C ASP A 86 -7.31 5.04 5.25
N LEU A 87 -7.51 3.73 5.26
CA LEU A 87 -8.29 3.03 4.24
C LEU A 87 -9.80 3.14 4.47
N LEU A 88 -10.23 3.69 5.60
CA LEU A 88 -11.64 3.93 5.97
C LEU A 88 -12.54 2.70 5.77
N ALA A 89 -12.05 1.51 6.11
CA ALA A 89 -12.74 0.24 5.88
C ALA A 89 -14.11 0.18 6.58
N GLY A 90 -14.22 0.76 7.78
CA GLY A 90 -15.46 0.80 8.54
C GLY A 90 -16.56 1.68 7.92
N GLY A 91 -16.21 2.60 7.02
CA GLY A 91 -17.15 3.52 6.35
C GLY A 91 -17.53 4.77 7.17
N GLY A 92 -16.96 4.94 8.36
CA GLY A 92 -17.10 6.15 9.19
C GLY A 92 -18.37 6.21 10.03
N ALA A 93 -18.55 7.34 10.73
CA ALA A 93 -19.58 7.55 11.78
C ALA A 93 -21.04 7.41 11.30
N GLY A 94 -21.32 7.39 10.01
CA GLY A 94 -22.64 7.15 9.45
C GLY A 94 -23.07 5.68 9.39
N VAL A 95 -22.13 4.75 9.64
CA VAL A 95 -22.38 3.32 9.62
C VAL A 95 -22.57 2.83 11.07
N PRO A 96 -23.56 1.94 11.35
CA PRO A 96 -23.73 1.35 12.69
C PRO A 96 -22.45 0.65 13.17
N LEU A 97 -22.10 0.82 14.44
CA LEU A 97 -20.85 0.30 15.02
C LEU A 97 -20.63 -1.20 14.78
N PRO A 98 -21.62 -2.11 14.94
CA PRO A 98 -21.42 -3.53 14.66
C PRO A 98 -21.08 -3.82 13.18
N GLU A 99 -21.57 -3.00 12.27
CA GLU A 99 -21.27 -3.12 10.84
C GLU A 99 -19.86 -2.59 10.53
N GLN A 100 -19.45 -1.49 11.19
CA GLN A 100 -18.05 -1.00 11.10
C GLN A 100 -17.08 -2.07 11.59
N GLU A 101 -17.32 -2.70 12.74
CA GLU A 101 -16.51 -3.76 13.31
C GLU A 101 -16.37 -4.94 12.32
N GLN A 102 -17.47 -5.41 11.75
CA GLN A 102 -17.46 -6.49 10.77
C GLN A 102 -16.65 -6.14 9.50
N ARG A 103 -16.79 -4.92 8.99
CA ARG A 103 -16.04 -4.44 7.80
C ARG A 103 -14.56 -4.30 8.09
N VAL A 104 -14.19 -3.75 9.24
CA VAL A 104 -12.80 -3.60 9.68
C VAL A 104 -12.16 -4.96 9.89
N ASP A 105 -12.85 -5.92 10.54
CA ASP A 105 -12.32 -7.28 10.74
C ASP A 105 -12.05 -7.97 9.39
N ALA A 106 -12.97 -7.91 8.44
CA ALA A 106 -12.77 -8.46 7.10
C ALA A 106 -11.58 -7.79 6.37
N ALA A 107 -11.41 -6.48 6.52
CA ALA A 107 -10.28 -5.76 5.96
C ALA A 107 -8.96 -6.19 6.63
N VAL A 108 -8.94 -6.32 7.96
CA VAL A 108 -7.77 -6.79 8.72
C VAL A 108 -7.34 -8.20 8.27
N GLU A 109 -8.29 -9.14 8.13
CA GLU A 109 -7.98 -10.51 7.66
C GLU A 109 -7.29 -10.47 6.28
N ARG A 110 -7.85 -9.71 5.34
CA ARG A 110 -7.30 -9.55 3.98
C ARG A 110 -5.90 -8.89 4.00
N LEU A 111 -5.73 -7.84 4.79
CA LEU A 111 -4.47 -7.09 4.87
C LEU A 111 -3.37 -7.91 5.55
N VAL A 112 -3.69 -8.66 6.60
CA VAL A 112 -2.76 -9.57 7.27
C VAL A 112 -2.36 -10.72 6.33
N ALA A 113 -3.29 -11.28 5.58
CA ALA A 113 -2.99 -12.28 4.55
C ALA A 113 -2.05 -11.73 3.45
N ALA A 114 -2.12 -10.42 3.15
CA ALA A 114 -1.23 -9.73 2.22
C ALA A 114 0.14 -9.36 2.81
N GLY A 115 0.34 -9.49 4.14
CA GLY A 115 1.62 -9.25 4.80
C GLY A 115 1.65 -8.10 5.81
N ALA A 116 0.50 -7.50 6.15
CA ALA A 116 0.42 -6.52 7.24
C ALA A 116 0.53 -7.18 8.62
N VAL A 117 0.92 -6.38 9.61
CA VAL A 117 0.88 -6.78 11.02
C VAL A 117 -0.17 -5.95 11.73
N LEU A 118 -1.16 -6.60 12.32
CA LEU A 118 -2.15 -5.93 13.18
C LEU A 118 -1.48 -5.48 14.48
N VAL A 119 -1.62 -4.19 14.83
CA VAL A 119 -1.14 -3.62 16.09
C VAL A 119 -2.26 -3.59 17.12
N GLU A 120 -3.36 -2.93 16.79
CA GLU A 120 -4.50 -2.78 17.69
C GLU A 120 -5.79 -2.44 16.95
N ARG A 121 -6.92 -2.62 17.63
CA ARG A 121 -8.22 -2.09 17.22
C ARG A 121 -8.64 -0.97 18.17
N ARG A 122 -9.31 0.03 17.64
CA ARG A 122 -9.81 1.18 18.40
C ARG A 122 -11.25 1.50 18.05
N THR A 123 -11.94 2.03 19.06
CA THR A 123 -13.28 2.62 18.90
C THR A 123 -13.30 3.93 19.66
N GLU A 124 -13.46 5.04 18.93
CA GLU A 124 -13.55 6.37 19.54
C GLU A 124 -14.63 7.18 18.80
N LEU A 125 -15.44 7.92 19.55
CA LEU A 125 -16.48 8.82 19.03
C LEU A 125 -17.43 8.15 18.01
N GLY A 126 -17.71 6.85 18.20
CA GLY A 126 -18.60 6.08 17.31
C GLY A 126 -17.98 5.63 15.99
N VAL A 127 -16.66 5.72 15.87
CA VAL A 127 -15.89 5.21 14.74
C VAL A 127 -15.01 4.06 15.20
N HIS A 128 -14.98 2.97 14.44
CA HIS A 128 -14.13 1.80 14.67
C HIS A 128 -13.11 1.64 13.55
N TRP A 129 -11.86 1.36 13.91
CA TRP A 129 -10.76 1.13 12.97
C TRP A 129 -9.69 0.21 13.57
N ALA A 130 -8.81 -0.28 12.73
CA ALA A 130 -7.61 -1.00 13.11
C ALA A 130 -6.35 -0.23 12.73
N VAL A 131 -5.31 -0.30 13.57
CA VAL A 131 -3.96 0.17 13.27
C VAL A 131 -3.13 -1.02 12.85
N LEU A 132 -2.48 -0.92 11.70
CA LEU A 132 -1.64 -1.96 11.13
C LEU A 132 -0.26 -1.38 10.74
N LEU A 133 0.69 -2.30 10.53
CA LEU A 133 1.99 -2.01 9.91
C LEU A 133 2.03 -2.67 8.53
N ASP A 134 2.56 -1.95 7.54
CA ASP A 134 2.89 -2.54 6.26
C ASP A 134 4.18 -3.40 6.34
N PRO A 135 4.61 -4.09 5.27
CA PRO A 135 5.81 -4.93 5.29
C PRO A 135 7.13 -4.20 5.64
N GLU A 136 7.18 -2.89 5.50
CA GLU A 136 8.34 -2.05 5.90
C GLU A 136 8.19 -1.45 7.31
N GLY A 137 7.08 -1.74 8.00
CA GLY A 137 6.79 -1.27 9.35
C GLY A 137 6.14 0.11 9.41
N ASN A 138 5.64 0.64 8.30
CA ASN A 138 4.92 1.91 8.29
C ASN A 138 3.50 1.73 8.84
N GLU A 139 3.09 2.60 9.77
CA GLU A 139 1.75 2.60 10.33
C GLU A 139 0.73 3.09 9.29
N PHE A 140 -0.41 2.38 9.22
CA PHE A 140 -1.59 2.78 8.48
C PHE A 140 -2.86 2.30 9.20
N CYS A 141 -4.04 2.81 8.81
CA CYS A 141 -5.31 2.42 9.40
C CYS A 141 -6.28 1.79 8.38
N ALA A 142 -7.15 0.90 8.88
CA ALA A 142 -8.22 0.28 8.12
C ALA A 142 -9.55 0.29 8.87
#